data_418f330e5eb3eb1b28cf867e4a8d2b60
#
_entry.id   418f330e5eb3eb1b28cf867e4a8d2b60
#
_cell.length_a   1.000
_cell.length_b   1.000
_cell.length_c   1.000
_cell.angle_alpha   90.00
_cell.angle_beta   90.00
_cell.angle_gamma   90.00
#
_symmetry.space_group_name_H-M   'P 1'
#
loop_
_entity.id
_entity.type
_entity.pdbx_description
1 polymer ?
#
loop_
_entity_poly.entity_id
_entity_poly.type
_entity_poly.pdbx_seq_one_letter_code
_entity_poly.pdbx_strand_id
1 'polypeptide(L)'
;VHFRYISKGALIAFAGGDPWSIDGTLQSGRPAQISNLAQAFHNAGQSTGEAEAAFRLARNRFDKAWIHQDGGNPINDSAEVRRATRSLGLQAAQLPKIGTDLENVAAALAEAQRSGRGEISALEGLLQGLDDQIGEAVELEKDSRLPESERQLLDHYINGLEKHAIDDTKASVDKLNQVRDQYSRQLQASIANLGKQDGYAPPIQALDGDIPEAPPQNADERRRNQIEAFKQVFGREPTSAADWETAAALDPQTYDPKFSGAKSQVRVVKIRPVPGQGVVRVSQWIEQRDVTSFPPWKRDLGNNRGPNPNFDPEDTKVTTYIDYENGIVVLRQNPSVEENPTGGPGEVKVGIPKGSVTQLPDGSVRIKYDAGNPFAPGITGDPNGPFADHTVTVNGDLVFTPGQGGVQVNGTRTDYPSLEVYQDLPNGGTHTVLIDPAQSGRSWGPAFNLPGHHDVGVLGGKAFAPFDTGGWNPKYDVPTPLPATDFGPVTDIPSVPPLPTGSAVPA
;
A
#
# COMPACT_ATOMS: atom_id res chain seq x y z
N VAL A 1 5.34 5.32 26.67
CA VAL A 1 5.09 4.63 27.94
C VAL A 1 5.71 3.23 27.87
N HIS A 2 6.31 2.75 28.97
CA HIS A 2 6.91 1.44 29.08
C HIS A 2 6.14 0.65 30.14
N PHE A 3 5.44 -0.40 29.74
CA PHE A 3 4.76 -1.32 30.64
C PHE A 3 5.75 -2.39 31.12
N ARG A 4 5.59 -2.84 32.34
CA ARG A 4 6.49 -3.83 32.97
C ARG A 4 5.95 -5.26 32.78
N TYR A 5 4.65 -5.41 32.85
CA TYR A 5 3.97 -6.71 32.81
C TYR A 5 3.18 -6.90 31.52
N ILE A 6 2.69 -5.83 30.90
CA ILE A 6 1.95 -5.86 29.65
C ILE A 6 2.92 -5.72 28.47
N SER A 7 2.84 -6.63 27.51
CA SER A 7 3.63 -6.58 26.29
C SER A 7 2.86 -5.85 25.17
N LYS A 8 3.37 -4.70 24.70
CA LYS A 8 2.81 -4.01 23.53
C LYS A 8 2.72 -4.92 22.30
N GLY A 9 3.73 -5.76 22.07
CA GLY A 9 3.73 -6.68 20.94
C GLY A 9 2.60 -7.72 21.03
N ALA A 10 2.33 -8.22 22.23
CA ALA A 10 1.21 -9.13 22.45
C ALA A 10 -0.14 -8.42 22.24
N LEU A 11 -0.30 -7.20 22.76
CA LEU A 11 -1.51 -6.41 22.55
C LEU A 11 -1.79 -6.19 21.06
N ILE A 12 -0.80 -5.77 20.29
CA ILE A 12 -0.91 -5.56 18.83
C ILE A 12 -1.34 -6.85 18.13
N ALA A 13 -0.72 -7.98 18.49
CA ALA A 13 -1.03 -9.28 17.89
C ALA A 13 -2.48 -9.72 18.15
N PHE A 14 -2.98 -9.52 19.38
CA PHE A 14 -4.32 -9.95 19.76
C PHE A 14 -5.42 -8.93 19.44
N ALA A 15 -5.09 -7.64 19.39
CA ALA A 15 -6.04 -6.58 19.02
C ALA A 15 -6.34 -6.52 17.51
N GLY A 16 -5.53 -7.17 16.68
CA GLY A 16 -5.71 -7.18 15.23
C GLY A 16 -5.25 -5.88 14.54
N GLY A 17 -4.44 -5.07 15.20
CA GLY A 17 -3.87 -3.84 14.65
C GLY A 17 -2.97 -3.11 15.65
N ASP A 18 -2.15 -2.19 15.15
CA ASP A 18 -1.23 -1.38 15.95
C ASP A 18 -1.77 0.06 16.07
N PRO A 19 -2.40 0.44 17.21
CA PRO A 19 -2.94 1.78 17.38
C PRO A 19 -1.86 2.86 17.39
N TRP A 20 -0.66 2.57 17.90
CA TRP A 20 0.46 3.51 17.92
C TRP A 20 1.00 3.78 16.51
N SER A 21 1.04 2.76 15.65
CA SER A 21 1.43 2.92 14.25
C SER A 21 0.40 3.72 13.46
N ILE A 22 -0.89 3.49 13.67
CA ILE A 22 -1.96 4.26 13.03
C ILE A 22 -1.86 5.74 13.41
N ASP A 23 -1.72 6.04 14.70
CA ASP A 23 -1.52 7.43 15.15
C ASP A 23 -0.21 8.01 14.60
N GLY A 24 0.89 7.26 14.66
CA GLY A 24 2.18 7.68 14.10
C GLY A 24 2.08 8.09 12.64
N THR A 25 1.30 7.38 11.84
CA THR A 25 1.02 7.72 10.44
C THR A 25 0.28 9.06 10.33
N LEU A 26 -0.77 9.28 11.13
CA LEU A 26 -1.48 10.56 11.18
C LEU A 26 -0.56 11.71 11.62
N GLN A 27 0.29 11.48 12.62
CA GLN A 27 1.21 12.49 13.14
C GLN A 27 2.35 12.86 12.17
N SER A 28 2.65 12.01 11.18
CA SER A 28 3.66 12.28 10.15
C SER A 28 3.23 13.39 9.19
N GLY A 29 1.93 13.62 9.02
CA GLY A 29 1.40 14.67 8.19
C GLY A 29 1.72 16.07 8.72
N ARG A 30 1.80 17.06 7.83
CA ARG A 30 2.22 18.45 8.16
C ARG A 30 1.14 19.46 7.76
N PRO A 31 0.10 19.67 8.59
CA PRO A 31 -1.01 20.60 8.26
C PRO A 31 -0.52 22.01 7.93
N ALA A 32 0.51 22.48 8.62
CA ALA A 32 1.06 23.81 8.39
C ALA A 32 1.66 23.99 6.99
N GLN A 33 2.27 22.95 6.43
CA GLN A 33 2.79 23.02 5.04
C GLN A 33 1.66 23.07 4.02
N ILE A 34 0.58 22.34 4.26
CA ILE A 34 -0.63 22.38 3.41
C ILE A 34 -1.27 23.78 3.50
N SER A 35 -1.35 24.35 4.70
CA SER A 35 -1.88 25.69 4.90
C SER A 35 -1.02 26.78 4.22
N ASN A 36 0.31 26.65 4.27
CA ASN A 36 1.22 27.54 3.56
C ASN A 36 1.03 27.45 2.03
N LEU A 37 0.83 26.25 1.52
CA LEU A 37 0.52 26.04 0.11
C LEU A 37 -0.83 26.67 -0.28
N ALA A 38 -1.85 26.49 0.55
CA ALA A 38 -3.14 27.14 0.39
C ALA A 38 -3.02 28.66 0.26
N GLN A 39 -2.22 29.27 1.16
CA GLN A 39 -1.95 30.70 1.12
C GLN A 39 -1.24 31.14 -0.17
N ALA A 40 -0.32 30.32 -0.69
CA ALA A 40 0.32 30.57 -1.97
C ALA A 40 -0.68 30.59 -3.13
N PHE A 41 -1.68 29.70 -3.12
CA PHE A 41 -2.74 29.70 -4.11
C PHE A 41 -3.64 30.92 -4.00
N HIS A 42 -4.00 31.37 -2.79
CA HIS A 42 -4.73 32.61 -2.59
C HIS A 42 -3.97 33.82 -3.14
N ASN A 43 -2.68 33.93 -2.82
CA ASN A 43 -1.81 35.01 -3.30
C ASN A 43 -1.68 34.97 -4.83
N ALA A 44 -1.51 33.78 -5.42
CA ALA A 44 -1.46 33.63 -6.87
C ALA A 44 -2.77 34.03 -7.54
N GLY A 45 -3.91 33.67 -6.94
CA GLY A 45 -5.24 34.07 -7.40
C GLY A 45 -5.42 35.59 -7.39
N GLN A 46 -4.97 36.26 -6.31
CA GLN A 46 -4.98 37.72 -6.23
C GLN A 46 -4.11 38.36 -7.31
N SER A 47 -2.86 37.92 -7.44
CA SER A 47 -1.92 38.44 -8.46
C SER A 47 -2.42 38.21 -9.88
N THR A 48 -3.08 37.07 -10.14
CA THR A 48 -3.69 36.77 -11.45
C THR A 48 -4.89 37.69 -11.72
N GLY A 49 -5.70 38.00 -10.71
CA GLY A 49 -6.80 38.96 -10.79
C GLY A 49 -6.31 40.39 -11.08
N GLU A 50 -5.22 40.81 -10.44
CA GLU A 50 -4.56 42.12 -10.70
C GLU A 50 -4.03 42.15 -12.13
N ALA A 51 -3.37 41.08 -12.60
CA ALA A 51 -2.89 40.96 -13.97
C ALA A 51 -4.03 41.00 -15.00
N GLU A 52 -5.14 40.31 -14.73
CA GLU A 52 -6.35 40.36 -15.55
C GLU A 52 -6.91 41.78 -15.63
N ALA A 53 -7.01 42.47 -14.51
CA ALA A 53 -7.51 43.87 -14.46
C ALA A 53 -6.59 44.82 -15.22
N ALA A 54 -5.28 44.68 -15.04
CA ALA A 54 -4.26 45.46 -15.76
C ALA A 54 -4.34 45.20 -17.28
N PHE A 55 -4.47 43.94 -17.68
CA PHE A 55 -4.58 43.53 -19.08
C PHE A 55 -5.89 44.09 -19.73
N ARG A 56 -7.00 44.04 -19.00
CA ARG A 56 -8.27 44.64 -19.43
C ARG A 56 -8.18 46.14 -19.59
N LEU A 57 -7.49 46.81 -18.65
CA LEU A 57 -7.25 48.24 -18.71
C LEU A 57 -6.36 48.61 -19.94
N ALA A 58 -5.31 47.81 -20.19
CA ALA A 58 -4.46 48.01 -21.37
C ALA A 58 -5.23 47.81 -22.67
N ARG A 59 -6.09 46.81 -22.78
CA ARG A 59 -7.00 46.60 -23.91
C ARG A 59 -7.90 47.82 -24.14
N ASN A 60 -8.55 48.29 -23.08
CA ASN A 60 -9.44 49.45 -23.18
C ASN A 60 -8.69 50.75 -23.62
N ARG A 61 -7.42 50.91 -23.15
CA ARG A 61 -6.59 52.02 -23.58
C ARG A 61 -6.19 51.91 -25.05
N PHE A 62 -5.88 50.69 -25.48
CA PHE A 62 -5.53 50.39 -26.87
C PHE A 62 -6.72 50.64 -27.80
N ASP A 63 -7.94 50.17 -27.44
CA ASP A 63 -9.15 50.41 -28.20
C ASP A 63 -9.45 51.90 -28.39
N LYS A 64 -9.22 52.70 -27.33
CA LYS A 64 -9.41 54.17 -27.41
C LYS A 64 -8.35 54.90 -28.24
N ALA A 65 -7.16 54.33 -28.31
CA ALA A 65 -6.06 54.93 -29.07
C ALA A 65 -6.05 54.47 -30.53
N TRP A 66 -6.74 53.39 -30.86
CA TRP A 66 -6.80 52.81 -32.19
C TRP A 66 -7.87 53.47 -33.03
N ILE A 67 -7.45 54.39 -33.89
CA ILE A 67 -8.36 55.09 -34.83
C ILE A 67 -8.32 54.33 -36.17
N HIS A 68 -9.34 53.53 -36.44
CA HIS A 68 -9.51 52.85 -37.71
C HIS A 68 -10.77 53.33 -38.42
N GLN A 69 -10.69 53.47 -39.72
CA GLN A 69 -11.85 53.93 -40.55
C GLN A 69 -12.92 52.84 -40.66
N ASP A 70 -12.60 51.55 -40.43
CA ASP A 70 -13.52 50.41 -40.60
C ASP A 70 -14.03 49.80 -39.31
N GLY A 71 -13.81 50.40 -38.15
CA GLY A 71 -14.39 49.98 -36.85
C GLY A 71 -13.86 48.67 -36.27
N GLY A 72 -12.89 47.96 -36.88
CA GLY A 72 -12.32 46.72 -36.39
C GLY A 72 -11.02 46.95 -35.58
N ASN A 73 -10.85 46.17 -34.52
CA ASN A 73 -9.60 46.18 -33.73
C ASN A 73 -8.90 44.81 -33.84
N PRO A 74 -8.06 44.61 -34.91
CA PRO A 74 -7.54 43.28 -35.21
C PRO A 74 -6.60 42.72 -34.13
N ILE A 75 -6.04 43.56 -33.25
CA ILE A 75 -5.19 43.12 -32.15
C ILE A 75 -6.02 42.64 -30.97
N ASN A 76 -6.96 43.47 -30.49
CA ASN A 76 -7.80 43.10 -29.37
C ASN A 76 -8.84 41.99 -29.71
N ASP A 77 -9.18 41.88 -30.99
CA ASP A 77 -10.06 40.83 -31.50
C ASP A 77 -9.31 39.59 -31.97
N SER A 78 -7.98 39.56 -31.84
CA SER A 78 -7.20 38.39 -32.18
C SER A 78 -7.58 37.18 -31.28
N ALA A 79 -7.45 36.00 -31.84
CA ALA A 79 -7.71 34.76 -31.11
C ALA A 79 -6.80 34.57 -29.90
N GLU A 80 -5.58 35.07 -29.97
CA GLU A 80 -4.57 35.03 -28.90
C GLU A 80 -4.96 35.92 -27.72
N VAL A 81 -5.34 37.16 -27.97
CA VAL A 81 -5.77 38.11 -26.93
C VAL A 81 -7.04 37.63 -26.23
N ARG A 82 -8.00 37.10 -27.00
CA ARG A 82 -9.21 36.52 -26.43
C ARG A 82 -8.94 35.29 -25.59
N ARG A 83 -8.04 34.41 -26.04
CA ARG A 83 -7.58 33.21 -25.23
C ARG A 83 -6.90 33.65 -23.96
N ALA A 84 -5.93 34.57 -24.03
CA ALA A 84 -5.20 35.08 -22.87
C ALA A 84 -6.13 35.72 -21.84
N THR A 85 -7.07 36.57 -22.27
CA THR A 85 -8.09 37.21 -21.37
C THR A 85 -8.93 36.16 -20.67
N ARG A 86 -9.39 35.15 -21.43
CA ARG A 86 -10.21 34.07 -20.86
C ARG A 86 -9.42 33.19 -19.89
N SER A 87 -8.20 32.88 -20.22
CA SER A 87 -7.29 32.08 -19.35
C SER A 87 -7.00 32.78 -18.03
N LEU A 88 -6.67 34.08 -18.06
CA LEU A 88 -6.43 34.87 -16.85
C LEU A 88 -7.67 34.92 -15.94
N GLY A 89 -8.85 35.18 -16.53
CA GLY A 89 -10.10 35.24 -15.77
C GLY A 89 -10.46 33.87 -15.12
N LEU A 90 -10.26 32.77 -15.83
CA LEU A 90 -10.48 31.44 -15.29
C LEU A 90 -9.50 31.12 -14.15
N GLN A 91 -8.22 31.42 -14.31
CA GLN A 91 -7.22 31.19 -13.28
C GLN A 91 -7.45 32.04 -12.03
N ALA A 92 -7.81 33.32 -12.20
CA ALA A 92 -8.12 34.20 -11.08
C ALA A 92 -9.32 33.70 -10.25
N ALA A 93 -10.29 33.03 -10.89
CA ALA A 93 -11.45 32.45 -10.20
C ALA A 93 -11.17 31.07 -9.57
N GLN A 94 -10.26 30.28 -10.16
CA GLN A 94 -9.99 28.90 -9.73
C GLN A 94 -8.95 28.82 -8.60
N LEU A 95 -7.87 29.59 -8.67
CA LEU A 95 -6.78 29.52 -7.71
C LEU A 95 -7.21 29.74 -6.25
N PRO A 96 -8.08 30.70 -5.91
CA PRO A 96 -8.57 30.86 -4.52
C PRO A 96 -9.40 29.68 -4.02
N LYS A 97 -10.13 29.00 -4.90
CA LYS A 97 -10.92 27.81 -4.54
C LYS A 97 -10.03 26.64 -4.19
N ILE A 98 -8.97 26.43 -4.98
CA ILE A 98 -7.92 25.43 -4.66
C ILE A 98 -7.31 25.75 -3.28
N GLY A 99 -7.02 27.02 -3.01
CA GLY A 99 -6.56 27.46 -1.68
C GLY A 99 -7.52 27.05 -0.57
N THR A 100 -8.82 27.31 -0.76
CA THR A 100 -9.85 26.93 0.23
C THR A 100 -9.94 25.42 0.45
N ASP A 101 -9.87 24.61 -0.61
CA ASP A 101 -9.91 23.16 -0.47
C ASP A 101 -8.68 22.64 0.26
N LEU A 102 -7.49 23.20 0.01
CA LEU A 102 -6.27 22.87 0.76
C LEU A 102 -6.36 23.28 2.23
N GLU A 103 -6.98 24.43 2.57
CA GLU A 103 -7.23 24.80 3.96
C GLU A 103 -8.14 23.79 4.66
N ASN A 104 -9.17 23.30 3.98
CA ASN A 104 -10.06 22.28 4.52
C ASN A 104 -9.30 20.97 4.78
N VAL A 105 -8.41 20.57 3.87
CA VAL A 105 -7.54 19.39 4.06
C VAL A 105 -6.59 19.59 5.25
N ALA A 106 -5.96 20.75 5.39
CA ALA A 106 -5.08 21.05 6.51
C ALA A 106 -5.82 21.00 7.85
N ALA A 107 -7.01 21.57 7.92
CA ALA A 107 -7.86 21.55 9.10
C ALA A 107 -8.29 20.11 9.47
N ALA A 108 -8.68 19.32 8.49
CA ALA A 108 -9.08 17.92 8.69
C ALA A 108 -7.91 17.07 9.21
N LEU A 109 -6.70 17.26 8.67
CA LEU A 109 -5.51 16.57 9.15
C LEU A 109 -5.16 16.97 10.59
N ALA A 110 -5.20 18.26 10.91
CA ALA A 110 -4.95 18.76 12.27
C ALA A 110 -5.95 18.20 13.29
N GLU A 111 -7.21 18.03 12.90
CA GLU A 111 -8.25 17.41 13.72
C GLU A 111 -7.98 15.92 13.92
N ALA A 112 -7.67 15.19 12.84
CA ALA A 112 -7.33 13.77 12.91
C ALA A 112 -6.11 13.53 13.82
N GLN A 113 -5.10 14.38 13.75
CA GLN A 113 -3.91 14.33 14.62
C GLN A 113 -4.24 14.60 16.10
N ARG A 114 -5.15 15.52 16.39
CA ARG A 114 -5.60 15.78 17.78
C ARG A 114 -6.37 14.59 18.34
N SER A 115 -7.30 14.06 17.56
CA SER A 115 -8.11 12.91 17.94
C SER A 115 -7.25 11.65 18.14
N GLY A 116 -6.29 11.39 17.24
CA GLY A 116 -5.36 10.28 17.36
C GLY A 116 -4.51 10.35 18.63
N ARG A 117 -3.88 11.50 18.88
CA ARG A 117 -3.11 11.72 20.13
C ARG A 117 -3.95 11.55 21.39
N GLY A 118 -5.18 12.07 21.38
CA GLY A 118 -6.10 11.92 22.50
C GLY A 118 -6.42 10.45 22.79
N GLU A 119 -6.71 9.67 21.74
CA GLU A 119 -7.01 8.24 21.87
C GLU A 119 -5.81 7.44 22.39
N ILE A 120 -4.61 7.67 21.83
CA ILE A 120 -3.38 6.99 22.29
C ILE A 120 -3.08 7.35 23.75
N SER A 121 -3.23 8.62 24.14
CA SER A 121 -3.00 9.03 25.53
C SER A 121 -3.98 8.37 26.49
N ALA A 122 -5.25 8.24 26.11
CA ALA A 122 -6.27 7.54 26.90
C ALA A 122 -5.95 6.05 27.03
N LEU A 123 -5.62 5.39 25.90
CA LEU A 123 -5.23 3.98 25.90
C LEU A 123 -4.01 3.73 26.79
N GLU A 124 -2.95 4.54 26.65
CA GLU A 124 -1.75 4.37 27.47
C GLU A 124 -2.03 4.58 28.97
N GLY A 125 -2.94 5.48 29.32
CA GLY A 125 -3.39 5.65 30.71
C GLY A 125 -4.14 4.43 31.25
N LEU A 126 -5.04 3.85 30.47
CA LEU A 126 -5.75 2.62 30.84
C LEU A 126 -4.80 1.44 31.00
N LEU A 127 -3.93 1.23 30.02
CA LEU A 127 -2.93 0.16 30.05
C LEU A 127 -1.95 0.28 31.20
N GLN A 128 -1.56 1.49 31.59
CA GLN A 128 -0.70 1.70 32.74
C GLN A 128 -1.42 1.29 34.05
N GLY A 129 -2.69 1.64 34.19
CA GLY A 129 -3.48 1.22 35.33
C GLY A 129 -3.65 -0.31 35.43
N LEU A 130 -3.81 -0.99 34.29
CA LEU A 130 -3.87 -2.45 34.25
C LEU A 130 -2.50 -3.08 34.55
N ASP A 131 -1.40 -2.53 34.02
CA ASP A 131 -0.04 -2.98 34.28
C ASP A 131 0.32 -2.91 35.77
N ASP A 132 -0.08 -1.82 36.45
CA ASP A 132 0.12 -1.65 37.87
C ASP A 132 -0.68 -2.70 38.69
N GLN A 133 -1.94 -2.98 38.33
CA GLN A 133 -2.77 -4.00 38.98
C GLN A 133 -2.23 -5.40 38.77
N ILE A 134 -1.75 -5.72 37.57
CA ILE A 134 -1.06 -7.00 37.28
C ILE A 134 0.18 -7.10 38.16
N GLY A 135 0.95 -6.01 38.26
CA GLY A 135 2.12 -5.96 39.11
C GLY A 135 1.83 -6.26 40.57
N GLU A 136 0.78 -5.67 41.14
CA GLU A 136 0.34 -5.95 42.51
C GLU A 136 -0.06 -7.42 42.69
N ALA A 137 -0.80 -7.99 41.74
CA ALA A 137 -1.22 -9.40 41.77
C ALA A 137 -0.01 -10.36 41.68
N VAL A 138 0.94 -10.10 40.81
CA VAL A 138 2.18 -10.88 40.65
C VAL A 138 3.05 -10.81 41.92
N GLU A 139 3.12 -9.66 42.58
CA GLU A 139 3.86 -9.55 43.85
C GLU A 139 3.17 -10.34 44.98
N LEU A 140 1.83 -10.35 45.05
CA LEU A 140 1.08 -11.18 46.00
C LEU A 140 1.32 -12.69 45.75
N GLU A 141 1.35 -13.11 44.48
CA GLU A 141 1.57 -14.50 44.09
C GLU A 141 2.94 -15.05 44.55
N LYS A 142 3.93 -14.21 44.72
CA LYS A 142 5.26 -14.59 45.22
C LYS A 142 5.27 -14.98 46.71
N ASP A 143 4.22 -14.71 47.48
CA ASP A 143 4.19 -15.14 48.88
C ASP A 143 4.05 -16.69 48.96
N SER A 144 5.13 -17.30 49.41
CA SER A 144 5.20 -18.78 49.55
C SER A 144 4.17 -19.38 50.53
N ARG A 145 3.50 -18.54 51.32
CA ARG A 145 2.46 -18.96 52.29
C ARG A 145 1.08 -18.96 51.68
N LEU A 146 0.91 -18.45 50.47
CA LEU A 146 -0.38 -18.38 49.81
C LEU A 146 -0.87 -19.79 49.46
N PRO A 147 -2.13 -20.14 49.84
CA PRO A 147 -2.74 -21.42 49.43
C PRO A 147 -2.88 -21.51 47.90
N GLU A 148 -2.78 -22.72 47.36
CA GLU A 148 -2.88 -22.99 45.92
C GLU A 148 -4.20 -22.45 45.31
N SER A 149 -5.31 -22.55 46.06
CA SER A 149 -6.60 -22.00 45.63
C SER A 149 -6.59 -20.47 45.46
N GLU A 150 -5.83 -19.76 46.28
CA GLU A 150 -5.73 -18.32 46.20
C GLU A 150 -4.79 -17.91 45.06
N ARG A 151 -3.75 -18.70 44.76
CA ARG A 151 -2.90 -18.50 43.56
C ARG A 151 -3.71 -18.64 42.29
N GLN A 152 -4.54 -19.70 42.19
CA GLN A 152 -5.42 -19.88 41.03
C GLN A 152 -6.42 -18.71 40.85
N LEU A 153 -6.86 -18.08 41.92
CA LEU A 153 -7.70 -16.87 41.84
C LEU A 153 -6.91 -15.66 41.33
N LEU A 154 -5.64 -15.50 41.75
CA LEU A 154 -4.78 -14.44 41.25
C LEU A 154 -4.44 -14.64 39.76
N ASP A 155 -4.12 -15.88 39.35
CA ASP A 155 -3.95 -16.21 37.93
C ASP A 155 -5.18 -15.86 37.09
N HIS A 156 -6.38 -16.22 37.61
CA HIS A 156 -7.61 -15.89 36.90
C HIS A 156 -7.85 -14.37 36.84
N TYR A 157 -7.51 -13.64 37.91
CA TYR A 157 -7.58 -12.19 37.93
C TYR A 157 -6.61 -11.53 36.94
N ILE A 158 -5.34 -11.97 36.90
CA ILE A 158 -4.33 -11.48 35.95
C ILE A 158 -4.80 -11.72 34.51
N ASN A 159 -5.24 -12.93 34.19
CA ASN A 159 -5.77 -13.25 32.85
C ASN A 159 -6.97 -12.34 32.46
N GLY A 160 -7.81 -11.99 33.46
CA GLY A 160 -8.92 -11.05 33.26
C GLY A 160 -8.41 -9.64 32.90
N LEU A 161 -7.40 -9.14 33.59
CA LEU A 161 -6.78 -7.83 33.32
C LEU A 161 -6.07 -7.79 31.97
N GLU A 162 -5.35 -8.86 31.60
CA GLU A 162 -4.73 -8.99 30.28
C GLU A 162 -5.76 -8.98 29.16
N LYS A 163 -6.89 -9.66 29.36
CA LYS A 163 -8.00 -9.62 28.41
C LYS A 163 -8.58 -8.21 28.28
N HIS A 164 -8.76 -7.48 29.37
CA HIS A 164 -9.21 -6.09 29.31
C HIS A 164 -8.22 -5.22 28.54
N ALA A 165 -6.91 -5.40 28.74
CA ALA A 165 -5.91 -4.68 28.00
C ALA A 165 -5.98 -4.93 26.47
N ILE A 166 -6.28 -6.17 26.07
CA ILE A 166 -6.50 -6.53 24.67
C ILE A 166 -7.77 -5.88 24.13
N ASP A 167 -8.88 -5.96 24.88
CA ASP A 167 -10.17 -5.41 24.47
C ASP A 167 -10.09 -3.87 24.32
N ASP A 168 -9.43 -3.17 25.26
CA ASP A 168 -9.19 -1.72 25.21
C ASP A 168 -8.32 -1.35 24.01
N THR A 169 -7.24 -2.12 23.75
CA THR A 169 -6.38 -1.90 22.60
C THR A 169 -7.14 -2.07 21.29
N LYS A 170 -7.99 -3.09 21.18
CA LYS A 170 -8.84 -3.30 20.02
C LYS A 170 -9.82 -2.16 19.81
N ALA A 171 -10.48 -1.70 20.88
CA ALA A 171 -11.39 -0.56 20.81
C ALA A 171 -10.67 0.71 20.30
N SER A 172 -9.42 0.94 20.73
CA SER A 172 -8.60 2.05 20.26
C SER A 172 -8.20 1.90 18.80
N VAL A 173 -7.86 0.68 18.32
CA VAL A 173 -7.63 0.41 16.90
C VAL A 173 -8.85 0.77 16.08
N ASP A 174 -10.04 0.37 16.50
CA ASP A 174 -11.30 0.65 15.79
C ASP A 174 -11.57 2.16 15.72
N LYS A 175 -11.36 2.90 16.81
CA LYS A 175 -11.54 4.36 16.85
C LYS A 175 -10.53 5.08 15.95
N LEU A 176 -9.26 4.69 16.00
CA LEU A 176 -8.21 5.30 15.17
C LEU A 176 -8.43 5.03 13.69
N ASN A 177 -8.91 3.85 13.33
CA ASN A 177 -9.35 3.56 11.96
C ASN A 177 -10.51 4.46 11.54
N GLN A 178 -11.50 4.70 12.40
CA GLN A 178 -12.59 5.64 12.11
C GLN A 178 -12.08 7.07 11.89
N VAL A 179 -11.14 7.54 12.70
CA VAL A 179 -10.49 8.86 12.52
C VAL A 179 -9.79 8.94 11.16
N ARG A 180 -9.00 7.92 10.82
CA ARG A 180 -8.31 7.84 9.53
C ARG A 180 -9.29 7.81 8.36
N ASP A 181 -10.35 7.01 8.45
CA ASP A 181 -11.35 6.88 7.39
C ASP A 181 -12.15 8.17 7.21
N GLN A 182 -12.42 8.91 8.30
CA GLN A 182 -13.06 10.22 8.22
C GLN A 182 -12.16 11.22 7.50
N TYR A 183 -10.86 11.26 7.84
CA TYR A 183 -9.89 12.11 7.16
C TYR A 183 -9.77 11.73 5.68
N SER A 184 -9.68 10.44 5.36
CA SER A 184 -9.62 9.94 3.98
C SER A 184 -10.84 10.35 3.15
N ARG A 185 -12.06 10.24 3.70
CA ARG A 185 -13.29 10.71 3.02
C ARG A 185 -13.24 12.21 2.74
N GLN A 186 -12.70 13.00 3.65
CA GLN A 186 -12.60 14.44 3.47
C GLN A 186 -11.57 14.82 2.41
N LEU A 187 -10.45 14.11 2.35
CA LEU A 187 -9.47 14.21 1.26
C LEU A 187 -10.11 13.89 -0.09
N GLN A 188 -10.83 12.79 -0.18
CA GLN A 188 -11.50 12.37 -1.41
C GLN A 188 -12.56 13.39 -1.87
N ALA A 189 -13.29 13.97 -0.92
CA ALA A 189 -14.25 15.03 -1.23
C ALA A 189 -13.56 16.29 -1.79
N SER A 190 -12.45 16.71 -1.19
CA SER A 190 -11.65 17.84 -1.66
C SER A 190 -11.06 17.58 -3.05
N ILE A 191 -10.53 16.39 -3.30
CA ILE A 191 -10.03 15.99 -4.63
C ILE A 191 -11.16 15.99 -5.67
N ALA A 192 -12.34 15.49 -5.31
CA ALA A 192 -13.49 15.48 -6.21
C ALA A 192 -13.97 16.91 -6.53
N ASN A 193 -13.93 17.82 -5.56
CA ASN A 193 -14.28 19.24 -5.77
C ASN A 193 -13.26 19.90 -6.71
N LEU A 194 -11.99 19.72 -6.46
CA LEU A 194 -10.91 20.25 -7.31
C LEU A 194 -11.07 19.79 -8.77
N GLY A 195 -11.35 18.50 -9.01
CA GLY A 195 -11.49 17.96 -10.35
C GLY A 195 -12.79 18.32 -11.06
N LYS A 196 -13.92 18.27 -10.34
CA LYS A 196 -15.26 18.40 -10.96
C LYS A 196 -15.81 19.83 -10.96
N GLN A 197 -15.56 20.59 -9.89
CA GLN A 197 -16.14 21.93 -9.72
C GLN A 197 -15.19 23.04 -10.12
N ASP A 198 -13.89 22.87 -9.91
CA ASP A 198 -12.89 23.91 -10.12
C ASP A 198 -12.11 23.73 -11.41
N GLY A 199 -12.36 22.63 -12.16
CA GLY A 199 -11.74 22.36 -13.45
C GLY A 199 -10.21 22.12 -13.34
N TYR A 200 -9.75 21.83 -12.12
CA TYR A 200 -8.35 21.55 -11.85
C TYR A 200 -8.09 20.07 -12.06
N ALA A 201 -7.45 19.74 -13.15
CA ALA A 201 -6.92 18.41 -13.42
C ALA A 201 -5.38 18.50 -13.51
N PRO A 202 -4.67 18.73 -12.39
CA PRO A 202 -3.23 18.58 -12.41
C PRO A 202 -2.89 17.10 -12.30
N PRO A 203 -1.75 16.68 -12.82
CA PRO A 203 -1.16 15.44 -12.34
C PRO A 203 -0.83 15.65 -10.85
N ILE A 204 -1.60 15.00 -9.97
CA ILE A 204 -1.35 15.00 -8.51
C ILE A 204 -0.12 14.13 -8.27
N GLN A 205 1.07 14.67 -8.44
CA GLN A 205 2.32 13.94 -8.22
C GLN A 205 3.45 14.73 -7.59
N ALA A 206 3.20 15.85 -6.95
CA ALA A 206 4.30 16.59 -6.34
C ALA A 206 3.88 17.38 -5.10
N LEU A 207 3.58 16.69 -3.99
CA LEU A 207 3.45 17.35 -2.70
C LEU A 207 4.05 16.55 -1.53
N ASP A 208 5.11 15.79 -1.76
CA ASP A 208 5.92 15.26 -0.66
C ASP A 208 7.40 15.60 -0.87
N GLY A 209 7.87 16.40 0.09
CA GLY A 209 9.26 16.55 0.48
C GLY A 209 10.22 17.09 -0.57
N ASP A 210 11.09 17.98 -0.14
CA ASP A 210 12.26 18.52 -0.84
C ASP A 210 12.30 18.24 -2.34
N ILE A 211 11.78 19.19 -3.11
CA ILE A 211 11.77 19.15 -4.56
C ILE A 211 13.23 19.05 -5.06
N PRO A 212 13.69 17.87 -5.49
CA PRO A 212 14.63 17.88 -6.57
C PRO A 212 13.81 18.21 -7.81
N GLU A 213 14.18 19.24 -8.52
CA GLU A 213 13.72 19.46 -9.89
C GLU A 213 13.93 18.19 -10.72
N ALA A 214 12.91 17.33 -10.74
CA ALA A 214 12.82 16.26 -11.73
C ALA A 214 11.79 16.67 -12.77
N PRO A 215 12.16 16.63 -14.03
CA PRO A 215 11.41 17.26 -15.11
C PRO A 215 10.09 16.54 -15.39
N PRO A 216 9.08 17.24 -15.91
CA PRO A 216 7.76 16.69 -16.29
C PRO A 216 7.83 15.60 -17.39
N GLN A 217 8.98 15.32 -17.94
CA GLN A 217 9.20 14.31 -18.98
C GLN A 217 8.89 12.88 -18.52
N ASN A 218 9.09 12.54 -17.23
CA ASN A 218 8.90 11.17 -16.76
C ASN A 218 7.40 10.79 -16.57
N ALA A 219 6.53 11.72 -16.28
CA ALA A 219 5.11 11.41 -16.08
C ALA A 219 4.40 11.00 -17.39
N ASP A 220 4.68 11.70 -18.47
CA ASP A 220 4.12 11.38 -19.79
C ASP A 220 4.73 10.08 -20.36
N GLU A 221 6.00 9.83 -20.09
CA GLU A 221 6.65 8.57 -20.46
C GLU A 221 6.07 7.39 -19.66
N ARG A 222 5.95 7.52 -18.36
CA ARG A 222 5.33 6.53 -17.48
C ARG A 222 3.92 6.19 -17.94
N ARG A 223 3.11 7.21 -18.20
CA ARG A 223 1.72 7.02 -18.67
C ARG A 223 1.69 6.27 -20.02
N ARG A 224 2.56 6.61 -20.95
CA ARG A 224 2.66 5.88 -22.23
C ARG A 224 3.07 4.43 -22.03
N ASN A 225 4.05 4.15 -21.19
CA ASN A 225 4.53 2.80 -20.90
C ASN A 225 3.44 1.95 -20.23
N GLN A 226 2.69 2.52 -19.29
CA GLN A 226 1.54 1.87 -18.66
C GLN A 226 0.44 1.53 -19.67
N ILE A 227 0.10 2.46 -20.57
CA ILE A 227 -0.86 2.22 -21.65
C ILE A 227 -0.37 1.08 -22.56
N GLU A 228 0.89 1.11 -22.95
CA GLU A 228 1.46 0.09 -23.84
C GLU A 228 1.49 -1.29 -23.17
N ALA A 229 1.92 -1.38 -21.90
CA ALA A 229 1.94 -2.61 -21.13
C ALA A 229 0.52 -3.21 -20.97
N PHE A 230 -0.45 -2.38 -20.66
CA PHE A 230 -1.85 -2.79 -20.56
C PHE A 230 -2.40 -3.26 -21.90
N LYS A 231 -2.09 -2.53 -22.97
CA LYS A 231 -2.53 -2.84 -24.34
C LYS A 231 -1.95 -4.17 -24.86
N GLN A 232 -0.72 -4.52 -24.47
CA GLN A 232 -0.13 -5.82 -24.79
C GLN A 232 -0.93 -6.98 -24.19
N VAL A 233 -1.51 -6.79 -23.01
CA VAL A 233 -2.27 -7.84 -22.32
C VAL A 233 -3.72 -7.89 -22.77
N PHE A 234 -4.37 -6.74 -22.92
CA PHE A 234 -5.82 -6.65 -23.14
C PHE A 234 -6.24 -6.22 -24.54
N GLY A 235 -5.30 -5.78 -25.39
CA GLY A 235 -5.59 -5.30 -26.76
C GLY A 235 -6.35 -3.97 -26.79
N ARG A 236 -6.51 -3.27 -25.66
CA ARG A 236 -7.20 -1.99 -25.51
C ARG A 236 -6.44 -1.08 -24.55
N GLU A 237 -6.75 0.19 -24.54
CA GLU A 237 -6.22 1.13 -23.57
C GLU A 237 -6.95 1.03 -22.22
N PRO A 238 -6.29 1.42 -21.08
CA PRO A 238 -6.94 1.48 -19.79
C PRO A 238 -8.00 2.59 -19.76
N THR A 239 -9.18 2.29 -19.20
CA THR A 239 -10.33 3.22 -19.18
C THR A 239 -10.95 3.40 -17.80
N SER A 240 -10.73 2.45 -16.88
CA SER A 240 -11.25 2.50 -15.51
C SER A 240 -10.12 2.69 -14.48
N ALA A 241 -10.48 3.02 -13.24
CA ALA A 241 -9.51 3.06 -12.15
C ALA A 241 -8.79 1.70 -11.98
N ALA A 242 -9.53 0.60 -12.02
CA ALA A 242 -8.97 -0.75 -11.98
C ALA A 242 -7.98 -1.03 -13.13
N ASP A 243 -8.30 -0.55 -14.35
CA ASP A 243 -7.40 -0.68 -15.50
C ASP A 243 -6.08 0.05 -15.25
N TRP A 244 -6.12 1.25 -14.67
CA TRP A 244 -4.93 2.05 -14.41
C TRP A 244 -4.05 1.44 -13.31
N GLU A 245 -4.65 0.88 -12.24
CA GLU A 245 -3.92 0.15 -11.22
C GLU A 245 -3.22 -1.09 -11.84
N THR A 246 -3.92 -1.83 -12.65
CA THR A 246 -3.36 -2.99 -13.35
C THR A 246 -2.29 -2.57 -14.37
N ALA A 247 -2.49 -1.47 -15.09
CA ALA A 247 -1.51 -0.91 -16.03
C ALA A 247 -0.20 -0.52 -15.32
N ALA A 248 -0.28 0.06 -14.13
CA ALA A 248 0.88 0.40 -13.33
C ALA A 248 1.67 -0.84 -12.87
N ALA A 249 0.97 -1.91 -12.51
CA ALA A 249 1.61 -3.18 -12.13
C ALA A 249 2.26 -3.90 -13.33
N LEU A 250 1.67 -3.77 -14.52
CA LEU A 250 2.15 -4.39 -15.76
C LEU A 250 3.37 -3.68 -16.37
N ASP A 251 3.55 -2.39 -16.09
CA ASP A 251 4.69 -1.63 -16.63
C ASP A 251 6.01 -2.10 -16.01
N PRO A 252 6.92 -2.71 -16.79
CA PRO A 252 8.19 -3.21 -16.27
C PRO A 252 9.23 -2.10 -16.03
N GLN A 253 8.99 -0.89 -16.48
CA GLN A 253 9.96 0.21 -16.31
C GLN A 253 10.07 0.60 -14.84
N THR A 254 11.22 1.16 -14.50
CA THR A 254 11.46 1.82 -13.21
C THR A 254 11.83 3.28 -13.47
N TYR A 255 11.32 4.17 -12.65
CA TYR A 255 11.45 5.61 -12.82
C TYR A 255 12.30 6.26 -11.71
N ASP A 256 12.45 5.56 -10.57
CA ASP A 256 13.35 6.01 -9.51
C ASP A 256 14.81 5.85 -9.97
N PRO A 257 15.62 6.91 -9.93
CA PRO A 257 17.03 6.89 -10.33
C PRO A 257 17.87 5.84 -9.59
N LYS A 258 17.48 5.42 -8.38
CA LYS A 258 18.19 4.37 -7.61
C LYS A 258 18.29 3.04 -8.37
N PHE A 259 17.36 2.77 -9.27
CA PHE A 259 17.34 1.53 -10.05
C PHE A 259 18.22 1.58 -11.32
N SER A 260 18.80 2.74 -11.64
CA SER A 260 19.68 2.92 -12.80
C SER A 260 19.09 2.40 -14.12
N GLY A 261 17.76 2.49 -14.28
CA GLY A 261 17.03 2.02 -15.46
C GLY A 261 16.85 0.49 -15.57
N ALA A 262 17.19 -0.25 -14.52
CA ALA A 262 16.93 -1.70 -14.48
C ALA A 262 15.43 -1.96 -14.41
N LYS A 263 14.94 -2.89 -15.26
CA LYS A 263 13.52 -3.21 -15.37
C LYS A 263 13.07 -4.20 -14.31
N SER A 264 11.86 -4.03 -13.84
CA SER A 264 11.17 -5.03 -13.02
C SER A 264 10.83 -6.28 -13.82
N GLN A 265 10.76 -7.41 -13.16
CA GLN A 265 10.28 -8.66 -13.75
C GLN A 265 8.77 -8.78 -13.51
N VAL A 266 8.01 -8.82 -14.59
CA VAL A 266 6.55 -8.90 -14.56
C VAL A 266 6.12 -10.25 -15.12
N ARG A 267 5.26 -10.95 -14.38
CA ARG A 267 4.68 -12.23 -14.72
C ARG A 267 3.17 -12.16 -14.61
N VAL A 268 2.46 -12.83 -15.49
CA VAL A 268 1.00 -12.76 -15.55
C VAL A 268 0.37 -14.15 -15.65
N VAL A 269 -0.86 -14.24 -15.11
CA VAL A 269 -1.74 -15.41 -15.27
C VAL A 269 -3.14 -14.89 -15.53
N LYS A 270 -3.85 -15.45 -16.50
CA LYS A 270 -5.28 -15.20 -16.70
C LYS A 270 -6.09 -16.02 -15.69
N ILE A 271 -7.07 -15.39 -15.09
CA ILE A 271 -8.09 -15.99 -14.24
C ILE A 271 -9.47 -15.66 -14.80
N ARG A 272 -10.52 -16.22 -14.21
CA ARG A 272 -11.89 -15.82 -14.54
C ARG A 272 -12.23 -14.54 -13.79
N PRO A 273 -12.81 -13.56 -14.48
CA PRO A 273 -13.30 -12.37 -13.83
C PRO A 273 -14.33 -12.68 -12.73
N VAL A 274 -14.29 -11.88 -11.66
CA VAL A 274 -15.30 -11.86 -10.58
C VAL A 274 -15.77 -10.43 -10.43
N PRO A 275 -16.72 -9.98 -11.25
CA PRO A 275 -17.12 -8.58 -11.29
C PRO A 275 -17.59 -8.04 -9.95
N GLY A 276 -17.27 -6.79 -9.68
CA GLY A 276 -17.63 -6.11 -8.45
C GLY A 276 -16.61 -6.25 -7.31
N GLN A 277 -15.53 -7.03 -7.51
CA GLN A 277 -14.47 -7.19 -6.52
C GLN A 277 -13.30 -6.22 -6.71
N GLY A 278 -13.21 -5.55 -7.86
CA GLY A 278 -12.14 -4.59 -8.15
C GLY A 278 -10.77 -5.22 -8.27
N VAL A 279 -9.76 -4.53 -7.74
CA VAL A 279 -8.36 -4.97 -7.77
C VAL A 279 -7.85 -5.18 -6.35
N VAL A 280 -7.27 -6.34 -6.07
CA VAL A 280 -6.55 -6.60 -4.83
C VAL A 280 -5.06 -6.38 -5.06
N ARG A 281 -4.47 -5.47 -4.30
CA ARG A 281 -3.05 -5.14 -4.36
C ARG A 281 -2.34 -5.68 -3.14
N VAL A 282 -1.39 -6.56 -3.38
CA VAL A 282 -0.53 -7.16 -2.35
C VAL A 282 0.87 -6.61 -2.53
N SER A 283 1.44 -6.03 -1.51
CA SER A 283 2.79 -5.49 -1.54
C SER A 283 3.63 -6.08 -0.42
N GLN A 284 4.85 -6.45 -0.76
CA GLN A 284 5.87 -6.82 0.22
C GLN A 284 7.01 -5.82 0.10
N TRP A 285 7.28 -5.11 1.21
CA TRP A 285 8.27 -4.04 1.25
C TRP A 285 9.21 -4.17 2.44
N ILE A 286 10.41 -3.67 2.28
CA ILE A 286 11.42 -3.62 3.34
C ILE A 286 11.32 -2.27 4.03
N GLU A 287 10.90 -2.28 5.29
CA GLU A 287 10.95 -1.10 6.14
C GLU A 287 12.40 -0.74 6.45
N GLN A 288 12.71 0.55 6.62
CA GLN A 288 14.07 0.99 6.88
C GLN A 288 14.65 0.40 8.16
N ARG A 289 13.82 0.17 9.18
CA ARG A 289 14.23 -0.50 10.43
C ARG A 289 14.68 -1.95 10.25
N ASP A 290 14.24 -2.59 9.18
CA ASP A 290 14.52 -4.00 8.87
C ASP A 290 15.67 -4.17 7.88
N VAL A 291 16.25 -3.07 7.40
CA VAL A 291 17.45 -3.10 6.57
C VAL A 291 18.63 -3.51 7.45
N THR A 292 19.27 -4.65 7.13
CA THR A 292 20.41 -5.11 7.91
C THR A 292 21.60 -4.17 7.79
N SER A 293 22.23 -3.84 8.91
CA SER A 293 23.41 -2.99 8.99
C SER A 293 24.71 -3.76 9.21
N PHE A 294 24.66 -5.10 9.21
CA PHE A 294 25.79 -5.93 9.63
C PHE A 294 26.75 -6.24 8.46
N PRO A 295 28.04 -5.83 8.52
CA PRO A 295 29.07 -6.29 7.62
C PRO A 295 29.44 -7.76 7.92
N PRO A 296 29.88 -8.60 6.95
CA PRO A 296 30.31 -8.23 5.57
C PRO A 296 29.20 -8.36 4.51
N TRP A 297 27.95 -8.40 4.91
CA TRP A 297 26.82 -8.73 4.03
C TRP A 297 26.36 -7.46 3.31
N LYS A 298 26.19 -7.59 2.03
CA LYS A 298 25.57 -6.57 1.22
C LYS A 298 24.11 -6.48 1.63
N ARG A 299 23.61 -5.27 1.86
CA ARG A 299 22.24 -5.04 2.26
C ARG A 299 21.46 -4.33 1.16
N ASP A 300 20.18 -4.62 1.09
CA ASP A 300 19.25 -3.85 0.28
C ASP A 300 18.99 -2.49 0.96
N LEU A 301 18.92 -1.42 0.17
CA LEU A 301 18.57 -0.07 0.65
C LEU A 301 17.19 0.01 1.31
N GLY A 302 16.33 -0.98 1.08
CA GLY A 302 14.96 -0.95 1.54
C GLY A 302 14.04 -0.07 0.68
N ASN A 303 12.83 0.12 1.16
CA ASN A 303 11.83 0.93 0.48
C ASN A 303 11.58 2.28 1.17
N ASN A 304 12.18 2.51 2.34
CA ASN A 304 12.10 3.74 3.13
C ASN A 304 10.65 4.25 3.33
N ARG A 305 9.73 3.34 3.57
CA ARG A 305 8.32 3.65 3.81
C ARG A 305 7.70 2.72 4.86
N GLY A 306 6.56 3.11 5.37
CA GLY A 306 5.64 2.27 6.13
C GLY A 306 4.50 1.74 5.24
N PRO A 307 3.45 1.16 5.84
CA PRO A 307 2.24 0.78 5.14
C PRO A 307 1.61 1.98 4.41
N ASN A 308 1.25 1.80 3.15
CA ASN A 308 0.73 2.88 2.32
C ASN A 308 -0.32 2.37 1.34
N PRO A 309 -1.61 2.71 1.48
CA PRO A 309 -2.65 2.29 0.55
C PRO A 309 -2.47 2.85 -0.87
N ASN A 310 -1.64 3.87 -1.03
CA ASN A 310 -1.31 4.47 -2.33
C ASN A 310 0.15 4.18 -2.74
N PHE A 311 0.68 3.02 -2.35
CA PHE A 311 2.04 2.67 -2.73
C PHE A 311 2.19 2.59 -4.26
N ASP A 312 3.31 3.09 -4.76
CA ASP A 312 3.69 2.88 -6.15
C ASP A 312 4.19 1.44 -6.34
N PRO A 313 3.83 0.73 -7.44
CA PRO A 313 4.35 -0.60 -7.72
C PRO A 313 5.88 -0.72 -7.68
N GLU A 314 6.64 0.35 -7.90
CA GLU A 314 8.10 0.31 -7.78
C GLU A 314 8.62 0.51 -6.34
N ASP A 315 7.79 1.00 -5.41
CA ASP A 315 8.14 1.19 -4.00
C ASP A 315 7.96 -0.07 -3.14
N THR A 316 8.12 -1.22 -3.75
CA THR A 316 7.99 -2.53 -3.12
C THR A 316 9.13 -3.45 -3.57
N LYS A 317 9.24 -4.62 -2.97
CA LYS A 317 10.13 -5.67 -3.47
C LYS A 317 9.40 -6.68 -4.34
N VAL A 318 8.25 -7.14 -3.87
CA VAL A 318 7.37 -8.06 -4.59
C VAL A 318 5.95 -7.56 -4.47
N THR A 319 5.24 -7.50 -5.58
CA THR A 319 3.81 -7.19 -5.59
C THR A 319 3.04 -8.25 -6.34
N THR A 320 1.82 -8.48 -5.88
CA THR A 320 0.82 -9.27 -6.59
C THR A 320 -0.45 -8.45 -6.73
N TYR A 321 -0.93 -8.29 -7.95
CA TYR A 321 -2.20 -7.65 -8.24
C TYR A 321 -3.18 -8.69 -8.73
N ILE A 322 -4.34 -8.79 -8.11
CA ILE A 322 -5.44 -9.65 -8.56
C ILE A 322 -6.52 -8.72 -9.09
N ASP A 323 -6.55 -8.56 -10.40
CA ASP A 323 -7.59 -7.79 -11.07
C ASP A 323 -8.78 -8.71 -11.35
N TYR A 324 -9.73 -8.69 -10.46
CA TYR A 324 -10.96 -9.48 -10.57
C TYR A 324 -11.89 -8.96 -11.67
N GLU A 325 -11.81 -7.68 -12.03
CA GLU A 325 -12.65 -7.09 -13.07
C GLU A 325 -12.20 -7.56 -14.47
N ASN A 326 -10.89 -7.55 -14.71
CA ASN A 326 -10.32 -7.94 -16.01
C ASN A 326 -9.88 -9.40 -16.06
N GLY A 327 -9.88 -10.11 -14.94
CA GLY A 327 -9.51 -11.53 -14.88
C GLY A 327 -8.03 -11.79 -15.11
N ILE A 328 -7.17 -11.09 -14.39
CA ILE A 328 -5.72 -11.31 -14.46
C ILE A 328 -5.08 -11.25 -13.06
N VAL A 329 -4.03 -12.05 -12.88
CA VAL A 329 -3.11 -11.91 -11.74
C VAL A 329 -1.74 -11.49 -12.26
N VAL A 330 -1.19 -10.43 -11.70
CA VAL A 330 0.13 -9.90 -12.02
C VAL A 330 1.06 -10.14 -10.84
N LEU A 331 2.19 -10.79 -11.08
CA LEU A 331 3.28 -10.95 -10.11
C LEU A 331 4.46 -10.11 -10.61
N ARG A 332 4.87 -9.13 -9.82
CA ARG A 332 5.97 -8.22 -10.13
C ARG A 332 7.05 -8.30 -9.06
N GLN A 333 8.29 -8.44 -9.49
CA GLN A 333 9.48 -8.29 -8.65
C GLN A 333 10.30 -7.10 -9.13
N ASN A 334 10.51 -6.15 -8.24
CA ASN A 334 11.31 -4.96 -8.53
C ASN A 334 12.82 -5.27 -8.37
N PRO A 335 13.68 -4.46 -8.99
CA PRO A 335 15.10 -4.54 -8.73
C PRO A 335 15.42 -4.29 -7.25
N SER A 336 16.41 -4.98 -6.75
CA SER A 336 17.02 -4.73 -5.46
C SER A 336 18.27 -3.87 -5.62
N VAL A 337 18.45 -2.90 -4.75
CA VAL A 337 19.56 -1.94 -4.80
C VAL A 337 20.45 -2.16 -3.58
N GLU A 338 21.71 -2.48 -3.82
CA GLU A 338 22.68 -2.62 -2.74
C GLU A 338 23.02 -1.24 -2.15
N GLU A 339 23.20 -1.17 -0.86
CA GLU A 339 23.77 0.02 -0.23
C GLU A 339 25.27 0.11 -0.51
N ASN A 340 25.73 1.24 -1.00
CA ASN A 340 27.16 1.51 -1.17
C ASN A 340 27.80 1.90 0.18
N PRO A 341 29.15 1.94 0.28
CA PRO A 341 29.84 2.27 1.52
C PRO A 341 29.53 3.67 2.10
N THR A 342 28.95 4.55 1.33
CA THR A 342 28.57 5.90 1.75
C THR A 342 27.08 6.02 2.12
N GLY A 343 26.34 4.89 2.12
CA GLY A 343 24.92 4.86 2.46
C GLY A 343 23.96 5.17 1.31
N GLY A 344 24.47 5.34 0.10
CA GLY A 344 23.68 5.60 -1.10
C GLY A 344 23.45 4.36 -1.97
N PRO A 345 22.78 4.53 -3.14
CA PRO A 345 22.57 3.46 -4.10
C PRO A 345 23.89 2.88 -4.66
N GLY A 346 23.99 1.57 -4.68
CA GLY A 346 25.11 0.80 -5.23
C GLY A 346 24.69 -0.10 -6.38
N GLU A 347 25.11 -1.38 -6.35
CA GLU A 347 24.80 -2.35 -7.40
C GLU A 347 23.30 -2.65 -7.45
N VAL A 348 22.74 -2.70 -8.64
CA VAL A 348 21.34 -3.07 -8.88
C VAL A 348 21.27 -4.49 -9.40
N LYS A 349 20.43 -5.31 -8.75
CA LYS A 349 20.20 -6.72 -9.11
C LYS A 349 18.73 -7.01 -9.30
N VAL A 350 18.41 -7.88 -10.25
CA VAL A 350 17.03 -8.24 -10.58
C VAL A 350 16.84 -9.73 -10.40
N GLY A 351 15.89 -10.11 -9.56
CA GLY A 351 15.42 -11.49 -9.43
C GLY A 351 14.27 -11.78 -10.39
N ILE A 352 14.09 -13.05 -10.73
CA ILE A 352 12.98 -13.51 -11.56
C ILE A 352 11.99 -14.25 -10.66
N PRO A 353 10.76 -13.73 -10.44
CA PRO A 353 9.78 -14.38 -9.61
C PRO A 353 9.21 -15.62 -10.34
N LYS A 354 8.93 -16.65 -9.56
CA LYS A 354 8.22 -17.86 -9.98
C LYS A 354 6.93 -17.96 -9.17
N GLY A 355 5.98 -18.71 -9.69
CA GLY A 355 4.75 -18.96 -8.95
C GLY A 355 3.70 -19.65 -9.81
N SER A 356 2.58 -19.93 -9.16
CA SER A 356 1.42 -20.53 -9.81
C SER A 356 0.13 -20.04 -9.19
N VAL A 357 -0.95 -20.11 -9.95
CA VAL A 357 -2.30 -19.70 -9.58
C VAL A 357 -3.27 -20.85 -9.76
N THR A 358 -4.13 -21.05 -8.76
CA THR A 358 -5.30 -21.93 -8.84
C THR A 358 -6.54 -21.11 -8.49
N GLN A 359 -7.58 -21.16 -9.31
CA GLN A 359 -8.86 -20.49 -9.04
C GLN A 359 -9.99 -21.50 -8.88
N LEU A 360 -10.78 -21.34 -7.82
CA LEU A 360 -12.00 -22.13 -7.58
C LEU A 360 -13.21 -21.52 -8.29
N PRO A 361 -14.32 -22.31 -8.44
CA PRO A 361 -15.55 -21.80 -9.04
C PRO A 361 -16.21 -20.62 -8.33
N ASP A 362 -15.99 -20.48 -7.03
CA ASP A 362 -16.48 -19.36 -6.20
C ASP A 362 -15.67 -18.06 -6.37
N GLY A 363 -14.64 -18.10 -7.21
CA GLY A 363 -13.74 -16.98 -7.45
C GLY A 363 -12.55 -16.92 -6.52
N SER A 364 -12.44 -17.77 -5.51
CA SER A 364 -11.27 -17.85 -4.63
C SER A 364 -10.02 -18.17 -5.43
N VAL A 365 -8.92 -17.44 -5.16
CA VAL A 365 -7.66 -17.57 -5.87
C VAL A 365 -6.56 -17.93 -4.86
N ARG A 366 -5.86 -19.04 -5.11
CA ARG A 366 -4.65 -19.40 -4.39
C ARG A 366 -3.44 -19.06 -5.24
N ILE A 367 -2.50 -18.33 -4.66
CA ILE A 367 -1.27 -17.88 -5.32
C ILE A 367 -0.08 -18.40 -4.53
N LYS A 368 0.71 -19.24 -5.17
CA LYS A 368 2.05 -19.61 -4.70
C LYS A 368 3.07 -18.75 -5.41
N TYR A 369 3.95 -18.10 -4.68
CA TYR A 369 5.00 -17.27 -5.27
C TYR A 369 6.34 -17.51 -4.56
N ASP A 370 7.40 -17.36 -5.34
CA ASP A 370 8.78 -17.45 -4.90
C ASP A 370 9.60 -16.40 -5.67
N ALA A 371 9.99 -15.34 -4.96
CA ALA A 371 10.77 -14.24 -5.49
C ALA A 371 12.19 -14.30 -4.95
N GLY A 372 13.15 -14.52 -5.85
CA GLY A 372 14.55 -14.68 -5.49
C GLY A 372 15.12 -13.47 -4.74
N ASN A 373 15.88 -13.73 -3.68
CA ASN A 373 16.68 -12.71 -3.01
C ASN A 373 18.00 -12.50 -3.78
N PRO A 374 18.19 -11.38 -4.51
CA PRO A 374 19.39 -11.16 -5.32
C PRO A 374 20.68 -11.00 -4.50
N PHE A 375 20.58 -10.79 -3.19
CA PHE A 375 21.68 -10.67 -2.25
C PHE A 375 21.85 -11.90 -1.36
N ALA A 376 21.15 -12.99 -1.67
CA ALA A 376 21.34 -14.24 -0.94
C ALA A 376 22.80 -14.68 -1.05
N PRO A 377 23.45 -15.09 0.06
CA PRO A 377 24.76 -15.66 0.02
C PRO A 377 24.81 -16.88 -0.90
N GLY A 378 25.89 -17.06 -1.68
CA GLY A 378 26.02 -18.17 -2.64
C GLY A 378 25.89 -19.57 -2.00
N ILE A 379 26.12 -19.68 -0.70
CA ILE A 379 25.93 -20.92 0.07
C ILE A 379 24.46 -21.34 0.24
N THR A 380 23.50 -20.42 0.01
CA THR A 380 22.07 -20.71 0.14
C THR A 380 21.48 -21.43 -1.06
N GLY A 381 22.22 -21.55 -2.15
CA GLY A 381 21.85 -22.31 -3.34
C GLY A 381 22.48 -23.71 -3.42
N ASP A 382 23.31 -24.10 -2.45
CA ASP A 382 23.93 -25.42 -2.41
C ASP A 382 22.91 -26.46 -1.90
N PRO A 383 22.49 -27.44 -2.73
CA PRO A 383 21.54 -28.46 -2.32
C PRO A 383 22.06 -29.40 -1.22
N ASN A 384 23.35 -29.35 -0.90
CA ASN A 384 23.96 -30.10 0.21
C ASN A 384 24.43 -29.19 1.36
N GLY A 385 24.11 -27.89 1.29
CA GLY A 385 24.50 -26.91 2.29
C GLY A 385 23.59 -26.89 3.52
N PRO A 386 23.93 -26.11 4.54
CA PRO A 386 23.10 -25.98 5.76
C PRO A 386 21.74 -25.34 5.54
N PHE A 387 21.47 -24.81 4.35
CA PHE A 387 20.19 -24.21 3.94
C PHE A 387 19.56 -24.98 2.79
N ALA A 388 19.91 -26.25 2.58
CA ALA A 388 19.40 -27.10 1.50
C ALA A 388 17.86 -27.20 1.52
N ASP A 389 17.26 -27.22 2.71
CA ASP A 389 15.82 -27.34 2.91
C ASP A 389 15.10 -25.97 3.08
N HIS A 390 15.86 -24.87 3.07
CA HIS A 390 15.32 -23.52 3.31
C HIS A 390 15.80 -22.55 2.22
N THR A 391 14.89 -22.12 1.39
CA THR A 391 15.16 -21.05 0.42
C THR A 391 15.23 -19.71 1.14
N VAL A 392 16.31 -18.95 0.92
CA VAL A 392 16.43 -17.56 1.40
C VAL A 392 15.80 -16.64 0.36
N THR A 393 14.51 -16.88 0.07
CA THR A 393 13.69 -16.15 -0.91
C THR A 393 12.47 -15.58 -0.22
N VAL A 394 11.87 -14.58 -0.83
CA VAL A 394 10.56 -14.06 -0.41
C VAL A 394 9.50 -14.94 -1.04
N ASN A 395 8.85 -15.76 -0.25
CA ASN A 395 7.87 -16.70 -0.76
C ASN A 395 6.62 -16.79 0.10
N GLY A 396 5.56 -17.33 -0.46
CA GLY A 396 4.29 -17.51 0.22
C GLY A 396 3.30 -18.33 -0.60
N ASP A 397 2.27 -18.75 0.11
CA ASP A 397 1.11 -19.46 -0.41
C ASP A 397 -0.13 -18.79 0.20
N LEU A 398 -0.78 -17.94 -0.57
CA LEU A 398 -1.87 -17.08 -0.11
C LEU A 398 -3.17 -17.42 -0.84
N VAL A 399 -4.26 -17.39 -0.09
CA VAL A 399 -5.63 -17.59 -0.59
C VAL A 399 -6.41 -16.30 -0.45
N PHE A 400 -6.96 -15.83 -1.54
CA PHE A 400 -7.81 -14.64 -1.64
C PHE A 400 -9.25 -15.09 -1.93
N THR A 401 -10.14 -14.88 -0.98
CA THR A 401 -11.54 -15.28 -1.10
C THR A 401 -12.42 -14.05 -1.27
N PRO A 402 -13.02 -13.84 -2.46
CA PRO A 402 -13.93 -12.73 -2.69
C PRO A 402 -15.23 -12.90 -1.91
N GLY A 403 -15.82 -11.79 -1.44
CA GLY A 403 -17.07 -11.83 -0.67
C GLY A 403 -17.80 -10.50 -0.68
N GLN A 404 -19.03 -10.48 -0.13
CA GLN A 404 -19.85 -9.25 -0.05
C GLN A 404 -19.22 -8.17 0.84
N GLY A 405 -18.40 -8.56 1.82
CA GLY A 405 -17.69 -7.64 2.72
C GLY A 405 -16.27 -7.28 2.26
N GLY A 406 -15.92 -7.63 1.04
CA GLY A 406 -14.56 -7.50 0.50
C GLY A 406 -13.81 -8.83 0.47
N VAL A 407 -12.59 -8.78 -0.05
CA VAL A 407 -11.74 -9.97 -0.17
C VAL A 407 -11.10 -10.30 1.17
N GLN A 408 -11.09 -11.57 1.55
CA GLN A 408 -10.35 -12.08 2.70
C GLN A 408 -9.05 -12.72 2.24
N VAL A 409 -7.99 -12.56 3.03
CA VAL A 409 -6.67 -13.13 2.78
C VAL A 409 -6.31 -14.09 3.89
N ASN A 410 -5.86 -15.28 3.51
CA ASN A 410 -5.38 -16.32 4.42
C ASN A 410 -4.20 -17.06 3.77
N GLY A 411 -3.48 -17.85 4.53
CA GLY A 411 -2.40 -18.68 4.01
C GLY A 411 -1.15 -18.65 4.87
N THR A 412 0.01 -18.79 4.23
CA THR A 412 1.32 -18.75 4.89
C THR A 412 2.29 -17.93 4.05
N ARG A 413 3.26 -17.28 4.71
CA ARG A 413 4.33 -16.57 4.02
C ARG A 413 5.62 -16.55 4.85
N THR A 414 6.73 -16.16 4.21
CA THR A 414 7.98 -15.88 4.92
C THR A 414 7.81 -14.75 5.93
N ASP A 415 8.49 -14.85 7.09
CA ASP A 415 8.44 -13.89 8.18
C ASP A 415 8.95 -12.49 7.78
N TYR A 416 9.65 -12.39 6.67
CA TYR A 416 10.21 -11.17 6.11
C TYR A 416 9.99 -11.16 4.58
N PRO A 417 9.77 -10.01 3.93
CA PRO A 417 9.59 -8.64 4.46
C PRO A 417 8.17 -8.38 4.98
N SER A 418 7.84 -7.13 5.35
CA SER A 418 6.47 -6.73 5.73
C SER A 418 5.50 -6.90 4.55
N LEU A 419 4.24 -7.19 4.84
CA LEU A 419 3.19 -7.40 3.84
C LEU A 419 2.00 -6.50 4.12
N GLU A 420 1.46 -5.90 3.07
CA GLU A 420 0.22 -5.14 3.08
C GLU A 420 -0.69 -5.60 1.96
N VAL A 421 -1.99 -5.61 2.21
CA VAL A 421 -3.02 -5.96 1.24
C VAL A 421 -4.12 -4.92 1.25
N TYR A 422 -4.40 -4.38 0.08
CA TYR A 422 -5.48 -3.42 -0.14
C TYR A 422 -6.43 -3.94 -1.22
N GLN A 423 -7.67 -3.54 -1.15
CA GLN A 423 -8.66 -3.79 -2.19
C GLN A 423 -9.23 -2.48 -2.69
N ASP A 424 -9.07 -2.21 -3.96
CA ASP A 424 -9.68 -1.08 -4.65
C ASP A 424 -10.99 -1.54 -5.28
N LEU A 425 -12.09 -1.00 -4.78
CA LEU A 425 -13.42 -1.32 -5.27
C LEU A 425 -13.74 -0.55 -6.57
N PRO A 426 -14.61 -1.08 -7.44
CA PRO A 426 -14.98 -0.42 -8.70
C PRO A 426 -15.60 0.98 -8.50
N ASN A 427 -16.15 1.26 -7.32
CA ASN A 427 -16.71 2.57 -6.95
C ASN A 427 -15.65 3.60 -6.53
N GLY A 428 -14.36 3.25 -6.55
CA GLY A 428 -13.24 4.12 -6.22
C GLY A 428 -12.84 4.15 -4.74
N GLY A 429 -13.43 3.29 -3.90
CA GLY A 429 -13.00 3.13 -2.50
C GLY A 429 -11.84 2.15 -2.36
N THR A 430 -10.87 2.44 -1.50
CA THR A 430 -9.79 1.52 -1.12
C THR A 430 -10.00 1.00 0.30
N HIS A 431 -9.99 -0.31 0.45
CA HIS A 431 -10.07 -0.98 1.76
C HIS A 431 -8.73 -1.56 2.15
N THR A 432 -8.29 -1.35 3.38
CA THR A 432 -7.19 -2.11 3.96
C THR A 432 -7.70 -3.50 4.33
N VAL A 433 -7.17 -4.53 3.68
CA VAL A 433 -7.55 -5.92 3.93
C VAL A 433 -6.68 -6.52 5.03
N LEU A 434 -5.37 -6.28 4.95
CA LEU A 434 -4.39 -6.82 5.90
C LEU A 434 -3.15 -5.93 5.94
N ILE A 435 -2.60 -5.76 7.14
CA ILE A 435 -1.23 -5.28 7.36
C ILE A 435 -0.56 -6.32 8.25
N ASP A 436 0.53 -6.89 7.76
CA ASP A 436 1.27 -7.95 8.42
C ASP A 436 2.76 -7.59 8.44
N PRO A 437 3.24 -6.92 9.52
CA PRO A 437 4.62 -6.48 9.63
C PRO A 437 5.60 -7.65 9.64
N ALA A 438 6.83 -7.41 9.17
CA ALA A 438 7.91 -8.38 9.30
C ALA A 438 8.13 -8.76 10.77
N GLN A 439 8.22 -10.06 11.03
CA GLN A 439 8.37 -10.59 12.40
C GLN A 439 9.71 -10.20 13.05
N SER A 440 10.70 -9.79 12.26
CA SER A 440 12.03 -9.53 12.78
C SER A 440 12.11 -8.29 13.65
N GLY A 441 11.46 -7.19 13.28
CA GLY A 441 11.64 -5.89 13.93
C GLY A 441 13.10 -5.53 14.23
N ARG A 442 14.08 -6.14 13.52
CA ARG A 442 15.52 -6.04 13.73
C ARG A 442 16.26 -6.05 12.40
N SER A 443 17.41 -5.39 12.37
CA SER A 443 18.32 -5.33 11.22
C SER A 443 18.86 -6.66 10.69
N TRP A 444 18.50 -7.79 11.30
CA TRP A 444 18.87 -9.15 10.89
C TRP A 444 17.76 -9.87 10.09
N GLY A 445 16.67 -9.15 9.75
CA GLY A 445 15.48 -9.72 9.14
C GLY A 445 15.72 -10.69 8.00
N PRO A 446 16.47 -10.31 6.93
CA PRO A 446 16.66 -11.19 5.79
C PRO A 446 17.39 -12.50 6.12
N ALA A 447 18.34 -12.48 7.04
CA ALA A 447 19.15 -13.65 7.34
C ALA A 447 18.42 -14.70 8.18
N PHE A 448 17.54 -14.25 9.10
CA PHE A 448 16.91 -15.14 10.07
C PHE A 448 15.43 -15.40 9.79
N ASN A 449 14.78 -14.53 9.03
CA ASN A 449 13.33 -14.62 8.83
C ASN A 449 12.88 -14.98 7.42
N LEU A 450 13.75 -14.95 6.39
CA LEU A 450 13.40 -15.54 5.09
C LEU A 450 13.24 -17.06 5.14
N PRO A 451 13.99 -17.84 5.97
CA PRO A 451 13.69 -19.24 6.18
C PRO A 451 12.44 -19.51 7.04
N GLY A 452 12.05 -18.55 7.90
CA GLY A 452 10.87 -18.67 8.76
C GLY A 452 9.57 -18.39 7.99
N HIS A 453 8.48 -19.05 8.41
CA HIS A 453 7.14 -18.84 7.87
C HIS A 453 6.13 -18.75 8.99
N HIS A 454 5.06 -17.97 8.77
CA HIS A 454 3.93 -17.90 9.68
C HIS A 454 2.59 -17.89 8.92
N ASP A 455 1.53 -18.16 9.66
CA ASP A 455 0.16 -18.10 9.15
C ASP A 455 -0.30 -16.66 8.95
N VAL A 456 -1.01 -16.41 7.86
CA VAL A 456 -1.62 -15.13 7.48
C VAL A 456 -3.13 -15.26 7.56
N GLY A 457 -3.79 -14.26 8.13
CA GLY A 457 -5.24 -14.21 8.27
C GLY A 457 -5.78 -15.19 9.33
N VAL A 458 -7.11 -15.23 9.46
CA VAL A 458 -7.78 -16.01 10.53
C VAL A 458 -7.65 -17.52 10.33
N LEU A 459 -7.64 -17.97 9.08
CA LEU A 459 -7.60 -19.40 8.76
C LEU A 459 -6.17 -19.94 8.59
N GLY A 460 -5.20 -19.07 8.33
CA GLY A 460 -3.84 -19.48 8.01
C GLY A 460 -3.81 -20.56 6.92
N GLY A 461 -2.95 -21.55 7.06
CA GLY A 461 -2.83 -22.69 6.14
C GLY A 461 -4.10 -23.57 6.02
N LYS A 462 -5.07 -23.47 6.92
CA LYS A 462 -6.35 -24.19 6.77
C LYS A 462 -7.15 -23.73 5.55
N ALA A 463 -6.87 -22.53 5.03
CA ALA A 463 -7.49 -22.05 3.80
C ALA A 463 -7.13 -22.86 2.55
N PHE A 464 -6.10 -23.71 2.60
CA PHE A 464 -5.70 -24.55 1.48
C PHE A 464 -6.62 -25.75 1.25
N ALA A 465 -7.40 -26.17 2.26
CA ALA A 465 -8.23 -27.37 2.18
C ALA A 465 -9.11 -27.46 0.92
N PRO A 466 -9.81 -26.41 0.46
CA PRO A 466 -10.59 -26.48 -0.78
C PRO A 466 -9.76 -26.68 -2.04
N PHE A 467 -8.49 -26.32 -2.02
CA PHE A 467 -7.56 -26.43 -3.14
C PHE A 467 -6.81 -27.76 -3.15
N ASP A 468 -6.76 -28.46 -2.03
CA ASP A 468 -6.04 -29.73 -1.87
C ASP A 468 -7.00 -30.93 -1.88
N THR A 469 -8.19 -30.78 -2.50
CA THR A 469 -9.21 -31.82 -2.57
C THR A 469 -9.34 -32.50 -3.93
N GLY A 470 -8.36 -32.30 -4.82
CA GLY A 470 -8.38 -32.83 -6.19
C GLY A 470 -8.34 -34.36 -6.32
N GLY A 471 -8.28 -35.07 -5.22
CA GLY A 471 -8.22 -36.54 -5.15
C GLY A 471 -7.24 -37.03 -4.09
N TRP A 472 -7.14 -38.35 -3.95
CA TRP A 472 -6.18 -38.99 -3.06
C TRP A 472 -5.01 -39.56 -3.83
N ASN A 473 -3.81 -39.41 -3.29
CA ASN A 473 -2.66 -40.16 -3.75
C ASN A 473 -2.54 -41.45 -2.95
N PRO A 474 -2.82 -42.62 -3.51
CA PRO A 474 -2.82 -43.89 -2.78
C PRO A 474 -1.47 -44.22 -2.11
N LYS A 475 -0.39 -43.67 -2.65
CA LYS A 475 0.96 -43.92 -2.14
C LYS A 475 1.24 -43.20 -0.82
N TYR A 476 0.65 -42.05 -0.62
CA TYR A 476 0.97 -41.16 0.51
C TYR A 476 -0.22 -40.91 1.43
N ASP A 477 -1.40 -41.37 1.06
CA ASP A 477 -2.67 -41.15 1.81
C ASP A 477 -2.91 -39.68 2.16
N VAL A 478 -2.62 -38.80 1.19
CA VAL A 478 -2.80 -37.34 1.31
C VAL A 478 -3.63 -36.80 0.16
N PRO A 479 -4.41 -35.71 0.38
CA PRO A 479 -5.13 -35.05 -0.71
C PRO A 479 -4.18 -34.57 -1.81
N THR A 480 -4.59 -34.75 -3.05
CA THR A 480 -3.83 -34.26 -4.20
C THR A 480 -4.24 -32.83 -4.50
N PRO A 481 -3.29 -31.88 -4.65
CA PRO A 481 -3.59 -30.51 -5.02
C PRO A 481 -4.28 -30.42 -6.39
N LEU A 482 -5.19 -29.45 -6.54
CA LEU A 482 -5.79 -29.15 -7.84
C LEU A 482 -4.73 -28.65 -8.83
N PRO A 483 -4.92 -28.88 -10.15
CA PRO A 483 -4.03 -28.32 -11.16
C PRO A 483 -3.94 -26.80 -11.05
N ALA A 484 -2.73 -26.27 -11.17
CA ALA A 484 -2.45 -24.84 -11.15
C ALA A 484 -1.82 -24.40 -12.48
N THR A 485 -1.97 -23.13 -12.81
CA THR A 485 -1.30 -22.52 -13.97
C THR A 485 -0.12 -21.69 -13.49
N ASP A 486 1.06 -21.94 -14.06
CA ASP A 486 2.26 -21.20 -13.75
C ASP A 486 2.21 -19.79 -14.33
N PHE A 487 2.85 -18.84 -13.63
CA PHE A 487 3.04 -17.50 -14.15
C PHE A 487 3.97 -17.51 -15.37
N GLY A 488 3.55 -16.84 -16.43
CA GLY A 488 4.38 -16.53 -17.59
C GLY A 488 4.81 -15.07 -17.63
N PRO A 489 5.78 -14.69 -18.49
CA PRO A 489 6.11 -13.31 -18.73
C PRO A 489 4.90 -12.54 -19.31
N VAL A 490 4.93 -11.20 -19.18
CA VAL A 490 3.82 -10.37 -19.69
C VAL A 490 3.52 -10.57 -21.18
N THR A 491 4.51 -10.96 -21.97
CA THR A 491 4.40 -11.22 -23.41
C THR A 491 3.89 -12.63 -23.75
N ASP A 492 3.90 -13.54 -22.76
CA ASP A 492 3.46 -14.93 -22.91
C ASP A 492 2.46 -15.23 -21.79
N ILE A 493 1.23 -14.78 -21.97
CA ILE A 493 0.18 -14.86 -20.97
C ILE A 493 -0.38 -16.28 -20.93
N PRO A 494 -0.29 -17.01 -19.80
CA PRO A 494 -0.83 -18.35 -19.67
C PRO A 494 -2.33 -18.42 -19.94
N SER A 495 -2.81 -19.58 -20.32
CA SER A 495 -4.24 -19.85 -20.44
C SER A 495 -4.92 -19.79 -19.07
N VAL A 496 -6.22 -19.51 -19.07
CA VAL A 496 -7.05 -19.59 -17.84
C VAL A 496 -6.96 -21.02 -17.29
N PRO A 497 -6.72 -21.20 -15.97
CA PRO A 497 -6.73 -22.53 -15.38
C PRO A 497 -8.03 -23.27 -15.69
N PRO A 498 -8.00 -24.57 -15.98
CA PRO A 498 -9.22 -25.33 -16.14
C PRO A 498 -10.04 -25.26 -14.85
N LEU A 499 -11.36 -25.13 -14.98
CA LEU A 499 -12.23 -25.35 -13.81
C LEU A 499 -11.90 -26.75 -13.26
N PRO A 500 -11.78 -26.88 -11.93
CA PRO A 500 -11.81 -28.20 -11.33
C PRO A 500 -13.11 -28.86 -11.84
N THR A 501 -12.97 -29.86 -12.68
CA THR A 501 -14.09 -30.75 -13.00
C THR A 501 -14.44 -31.38 -11.67
N GLY A 502 -15.63 -31.03 -11.15
CA GLY A 502 -16.12 -31.62 -9.92
C GLY A 502 -16.03 -33.13 -10.09
N SER A 503 -15.05 -33.74 -9.46
CA SER A 503 -15.03 -35.16 -9.28
C SER A 503 -16.23 -35.47 -8.43
N ALA A 504 -17.28 -36.05 -9.05
CA ALA A 504 -18.37 -36.59 -8.28
C ALA A 504 -17.75 -37.47 -7.21
N VAL A 505 -17.93 -37.10 -5.95
CA VAL A 505 -17.57 -37.96 -4.83
C VAL A 505 -18.42 -39.20 -5.02
N PRO A 506 -17.86 -40.42 -5.24
CA PRO A 506 -18.65 -41.61 -5.18
C PRO A 506 -19.25 -41.69 -3.79
N ALA A 507 -20.55 -41.92 -3.72
CA ALA A 507 -21.32 -42.09 -2.53
C ALA A 507 -20.84 -43.29 -1.70
#